data_66eaa54ed3e2c551cca22e58f2821780
#
_entry.id   66eaa54ed3e2c551cca22e58f2821780
#
_cell.length_a   1.000
_cell.length_b   1.000
_cell.length_c   1.000
_cell.angle_alpha   90.00
_cell.angle_beta   90.00
_cell.angle_gamma   90.00
#
_symmetry.space_group_name_H-M   'P 1'
#
loop_
_entity.id
_entity.type
_entity.pdbx_description
1 polymer ?
#
loop_
_entity_poly.entity_id
_entity_poly.type
_entity_poly.pdbx_seq_one_letter_code
_entity_poly.pdbx_strand_id
1 'polypeptide(L)'
;KLRLPASCLPLLLGACSLAPDYVRPEAPVPPEWPQGEAYLPQQDAALPAVSHAEIFTDARLQRLIAIALENNRDRRRAAANIAAARAQLRVTQAGQLPQIGVGASAEVRDEGGSGRESYALQGGIAGFELDLFGKFASATEAERENLLATEAGAETVRIGLVADLASAWITYAADRDLLAIAQETAANAGKSLELTQLRRKGGIAP
;
A
#
# COMPACT_ATOMS: atom_id res chain seq x y z
N LYS A 1 -56.92 -26.55 8.32
CA LYS A 1 -55.82 -27.04 7.46
C LYS A 1 -55.46 -25.88 6.53
N LEU A 2 -54.49 -25.09 6.96
CA LEU A 2 -53.97 -23.93 6.21
C LEU A 2 -53.02 -24.48 5.15
N ARG A 3 -53.41 -24.45 3.90
CA ARG A 3 -52.56 -24.81 2.76
C ARG A 3 -51.82 -23.52 2.34
N LEU A 4 -50.61 -23.34 2.81
CA LEU A 4 -49.74 -22.31 2.25
C LEU A 4 -49.43 -22.66 0.79
N PRO A 5 -49.61 -21.74 -0.16
CA PRO A 5 -49.27 -22.01 -1.56
C PRO A 5 -47.74 -22.16 -1.68
N ALA A 6 -47.30 -23.24 -2.31
CA ALA A 6 -45.91 -23.59 -2.55
C ALA A 6 -45.08 -22.50 -3.28
N SER A 7 -45.74 -21.49 -3.83
CA SER A 7 -45.12 -20.36 -4.52
C SER A 7 -44.50 -19.31 -3.61
N CYS A 8 -44.76 -19.31 -2.27
CA CYS A 8 -44.17 -18.33 -1.35
C CYS A 8 -42.82 -18.76 -0.73
N LEU A 9 -42.42 -20.02 -0.94
CA LEU A 9 -41.17 -20.56 -0.37
C LEU A 9 -39.86 -19.91 -0.94
N PRO A 10 -39.77 -19.64 -2.25
CA PRO A 10 -38.53 -19.01 -2.78
C PRO A 10 -38.36 -17.55 -2.43
N LEU A 11 -39.40 -16.82 -2.04
CA LEU A 11 -39.30 -15.40 -1.64
C LEU A 11 -38.73 -15.19 -0.23
N LEU A 12 -38.72 -16.23 0.61
CA LEU A 12 -38.16 -16.14 1.97
C LEU A 12 -36.66 -16.47 2.04
N LEU A 13 -36.07 -17.00 0.97
CA LEU A 13 -34.63 -17.36 0.92
C LEU A 13 -33.73 -16.20 0.44
N GLY A 14 -34.28 -15.11 -0.07
CA GLY A 14 -33.51 -13.98 -0.61
C GLY A 14 -33.15 -12.89 0.41
N ALA A 15 -33.56 -12.99 1.67
CA ALA A 15 -33.54 -11.88 2.61
C ALA A 15 -32.62 -12.09 3.83
N CYS A 16 -31.66 -13.01 3.76
CA CYS A 16 -30.90 -13.41 4.95
C CYS A 16 -29.44 -12.92 5.01
N SER A 17 -29.06 -11.83 4.30
CA SER A 17 -27.79 -11.19 4.58
C SER A 17 -27.97 -10.23 5.76
N LEU A 18 -27.22 -10.46 6.85
CA LEU A 18 -27.15 -9.54 8.00
C LEU A 18 -26.06 -8.48 7.82
N ALA A 19 -25.32 -8.53 6.72
CA ALA A 19 -24.31 -7.53 6.40
C ALA A 19 -24.97 -6.23 5.94
N PRO A 20 -24.60 -5.06 6.49
CA PRO A 20 -25.06 -3.78 5.99
C PRO A 20 -24.54 -3.52 4.58
N ASP A 21 -25.35 -2.85 3.74
CA ASP A 21 -24.90 -2.38 2.44
C ASP A 21 -23.81 -1.31 2.64
N TYR A 22 -22.64 -1.57 2.06
CA TYR A 22 -21.53 -0.58 2.14
C TYR A 22 -21.83 0.59 1.19
N VAL A 23 -21.92 1.78 1.75
CA VAL A 23 -21.96 3.03 1.01
C VAL A 23 -20.67 3.79 1.30
N ARG A 24 -19.89 4.08 0.26
CA ARG A 24 -18.67 4.86 0.40
C ARG A 24 -19.00 6.25 0.94
N PRO A 25 -18.50 6.66 2.13
CA PRO A 25 -18.73 8.01 2.63
C PRO A 25 -18.05 9.03 1.72
N GLU A 26 -18.69 10.20 1.59
CA GLU A 26 -18.04 11.32 0.92
C GLU A 26 -16.79 11.75 1.69
N ALA A 27 -15.74 12.11 0.95
CA ALA A 27 -14.51 12.58 1.57
C ALA A 27 -14.82 13.90 2.33
N PRO A 28 -14.42 14.03 3.62
CA PRO A 28 -14.65 15.23 4.42
C PRO A 28 -13.69 16.37 4.03
N VAL A 29 -13.60 16.63 2.73
CA VAL A 29 -12.79 17.73 2.19
C VAL A 29 -13.71 18.84 1.69
N PRO A 30 -13.36 20.11 1.89
CA PRO A 30 -14.11 21.21 1.31
C PRO A 30 -14.20 21.03 -0.22
N PRO A 31 -15.35 21.35 -0.85
CA PRO A 31 -15.51 21.26 -2.29
C PRO A 31 -14.61 22.24 -3.06
N GLU A 32 -14.12 23.26 -2.38
CA GLU A 32 -13.28 24.32 -2.94
C GLU A 32 -12.01 24.50 -2.11
N TRP A 33 -10.92 24.89 -2.77
CA TRP A 33 -9.69 25.25 -2.08
C TRP A 33 -9.87 26.57 -1.32
N PRO A 34 -9.18 26.78 -0.17
CA PRO A 34 -9.23 28.03 0.55
C PRO A 34 -8.87 29.21 -0.38
N GLN A 35 -9.74 30.23 -0.44
CA GLN A 35 -9.54 31.43 -1.24
C GLN A 35 -9.14 32.58 -0.31
N GLY A 36 -8.29 33.49 -0.81
CA GLY A 36 -7.86 34.68 -0.08
C GLY A 36 -6.58 35.25 -0.67
N GLU A 37 -6.16 36.44 -0.20
CA GLU A 37 -4.97 37.13 -0.71
C GLU A 37 -3.67 36.33 -0.58
N ALA A 38 -3.62 35.38 0.36
CA ALA A 38 -2.48 34.48 0.56
C ALA A 38 -2.44 33.30 -0.43
N TYR A 39 -3.51 33.08 -1.18
CA TYR A 39 -3.62 31.96 -2.12
C TYR A 39 -3.76 32.48 -3.55
N LEU A 40 -3.02 31.87 -4.47
CA LEU A 40 -3.18 32.14 -5.89
C LEU A 40 -4.61 31.77 -6.34
N PRO A 41 -5.27 32.56 -7.22
CA PRO A 41 -6.56 32.21 -7.78
C PRO A 41 -6.44 30.84 -8.48
N GLN A 42 -7.08 29.84 -7.91
CA GLN A 42 -7.14 28.51 -8.52
C GLN A 42 -8.44 28.42 -9.30
N GLN A 43 -8.34 28.04 -10.56
CA GLN A 43 -9.51 27.70 -11.35
C GLN A 43 -10.06 26.35 -10.84
N ASP A 44 -11.39 26.24 -10.76
CA ASP A 44 -12.15 25.05 -10.32
C ASP A 44 -12.00 23.83 -11.27
N ALA A 45 -10.94 23.77 -12.03
CA ALA A 45 -10.67 22.60 -12.86
C ALA A 45 -10.23 21.45 -11.95
N ALA A 46 -10.92 20.32 -12.04
CA ALA A 46 -10.45 19.06 -11.52
C ALA A 46 -8.95 18.91 -11.87
N LEU A 47 -8.11 18.71 -10.85
CA LEU A 47 -6.67 18.55 -11.09
C LEU A 47 -6.48 17.48 -12.16
N PRO A 48 -5.91 17.82 -13.32
CA PRO A 48 -5.66 16.80 -14.34
C PRO A 48 -4.79 15.71 -13.73
N ALA A 49 -5.06 14.45 -14.09
CA ALA A 49 -4.21 13.34 -13.73
C ALA A 49 -2.87 13.50 -14.47
N VAL A 50 -1.98 14.33 -13.93
CA VAL A 50 -0.68 14.65 -14.52
C VAL A 50 0.32 13.60 -14.08
N SER A 51 1.06 13.03 -15.01
CA SER A 51 2.10 12.07 -14.70
C SER A 51 3.33 12.79 -14.11
N HIS A 52 4.08 12.10 -13.24
CA HIS A 52 5.32 12.65 -12.70
C HIS A 52 6.34 13.07 -13.78
N ALA A 53 6.28 12.45 -14.97
CA ALA A 53 7.13 12.79 -16.09
C ALA A 53 6.77 14.13 -16.74
N GLU A 54 5.52 14.58 -16.63
CA GLU A 54 5.06 15.89 -17.09
C GLU A 54 5.40 16.99 -16.07
N ILE A 55 5.40 16.64 -14.77
CA ILE A 55 5.74 17.58 -13.69
C ILE A 55 7.25 17.80 -13.63
N PHE A 56 8.05 16.72 -13.66
CA PHE A 56 9.50 16.77 -13.51
C PHE A 56 10.18 16.65 -14.88
N THR A 57 10.52 17.78 -15.49
CA THR A 57 11.09 17.86 -16.85
C THR A 57 12.60 17.61 -16.90
N ASP A 58 13.35 17.62 -15.79
CA ASP A 58 14.78 17.31 -15.77
C ASP A 58 15.03 15.83 -16.08
N ALA A 59 15.70 15.56 -17.21
CA ALA A 59 15.98 14.21 -17.68
C ALA A 59 16.82 13.36 -16.71
N ARG A 60 17.65 13.98 -15.86
CA ARG A 60 18.46 13.29 -14.85
C ARG A 60 17.56 12.82 -13.71
N LEU A 61 16.64 13.68 -13.25
CA LEU A 61 15.66 13.34 -12.23
C LEU A 61 14.73 12.23 -12.74
N GLN A 62 14.23 12.32 -13.96
CA GLN A 62 13.40 11.27 -14.56
C GLN A 62 14.12 9.92 -14.59
N ARG A 63 15.41 9.91 -14.94
CA ARG A 63 16.21 8.68 -14.94
C ARG A 63 16.39 8.12 -13.53
N LEU A 64 16.62 8.96 -12.52
CA LEU A 64 16.72 8.54 -11.12
C LEU A 64 15.39 7.98 -10.63
N ILE A 65 14.26 8.61 -10.97
CA ILE A 65 12.92 8.10 -10.64
C ILE A 65 12.72 6.72 -11.27
N ALA A 66 13.07 6.54 -12.53
CA ALA A 66 12.93 5.24 -13.21
C ALA A 66 13.74 4.13 -12.50
N ILE A 67 15.02 4.41 -12.18
CA ILE A 67 15.89 3.48 -11.44
C ILE A 67 15.31 3.17 -10.06
N ALA A 68 14.83 4.19 -9.34
CA ALA A 68 14.24 4.01 -8.02
C ALA A 68 12.97 3.16 -8.08
N LEU A 69 12.08 3.44 -9.03
CA LEU A 69 10.86 2.68 -9.24
C LEU A 69 11.12 1.21 -9.59
N GLU A 70 12.20 0.89 -10.25
CA GLU A 70 12.56 -0.49 -10.60
C GLU A 70 13.20 -1.24 -9.41
N ASN A 71 14.07 -0.57 -8.65
CA ASN A 71 14.95 -1.25 -7.70
C ASN A 71 14.56 -1.07 -6.23
N ASN A 72 13.60 -0.19 -5.91
CA ASN A 72 13.24 0.10 -4.52
C ASN A 72 12.68 -1.13 -3.79
N ARG A 73 13.17 -1.35 -2.57
CA ARG A 73 12.78 -2.51 -1.74
C ARG A 73 11.39 -2.38 -1.14
N ASP A 74 10.93 -1.16 -0.86
CA ASP A 74 9.58 -0.94 -0.32
C ASP A 74 8.51 -1.25 -1.35
N ARG A 75 8.75 -0.96 -2.64
CA ARG A 75 7.89 -1.41 -3.73
C ARG A 75 7.82 -2.94 -3.82
N ARG A 76 8.96 -3.63 -3.68
CA ARG A 76 8.98 -5.11 -3.67
C ARG A 76 8.22 -5.66 -2.46
N ARG A 77 8.35 -5.02 -1.30
CA ARG A 77 7.58 -5.36 -0.09
C ARG A 77 6.08 -5.14 -0.32
N ALA A 78 5.69 -4.01 -0.90
CA ALA A 78 4.29 -3.74 -1.23
C ALA A 78 3.71 -4.80 -2.20
N ALA A 79 4.46 -5.20 -3.23
CA ALA A 79 4.05 -6.27 -4.14
C ALA A 79 3.91 -7.63 -3.42
N ALA A 80 4.80 -7.94 -2.49
CA ALA A 80 4.70 -9.15 -1.66
C ALA A 80 3.47 -9.10 -0.73
N ASN A 81 3.14 -7.95 -0.16
CA ASN A 81 1.94 -7.75 0.65
C ASN A 81 0.66 -7.98 -0.17
N ILE A 82 0.61 -7.51 -1.41
CA ILE A 82 -0.51 -7.80 -2.33
C ILE A 82 -0.63 -9.30 -2.57
N ALA A 83 0.48 -10.00 -2.80
CA ALA A 83 0.46 -11.45 -2.99
C ALA A 83 -0.03 -12.19 -1.73
N ALA A 84 0.37 -11.74 -0.54
CA ALA A 84 -0.10 -12.28 0.73
C ALA A 84 -1.61 -12.02 0.93
N ALA A 85 -2.10 -10.80 0.66
CA ALA A 85 -3.53 -10.48 0.74
C ALA A 85 -4.37 -11.32 -0.22
N ARG A 86 -3.89 -11.56 -1.46
CA ARG A 86 -4.55 -12.49 -2.41
C ARG A 86 -4.59 -13.93 -1.91
N ALA A 87 -3.53 -14.39 -1.26
CA ALA A 87 -3.51 -15.72 -0.68
C ALA A 87 -4.51 -15.82 0.48
N GLN A 88 -4.59 -14.79 1.32
CA GLN A 88 -5.54 -14.72 2.43
C GLN A 88 -6.99 -14.72 1.92
N LEU A 89 -7.30 -13.96 0.88
CA LEU A 89 -8.61 -14.00 0.25
C LEU A 89 -8.98 -15.44 -0.21
N ARG A 90 -8.03 -16.17 -0.82
CA ARG A 90 -8.27 -17.57 -1.22
C ARG A 90 -8.49 -18.49 -0.02
N VAL A 91 -7.77 -18.27 1.09
CA VAL A 91 -7.98 -19.04 2.33
C VAL A 91 -9.40 -18.82 2.86
N THR A 92 -9.87 -17.57 2.88
CA THR A 92 -11.23 -17.25 3.32
C THR A 92 -12.28 -17.85 2.37
N GLN A 93 -12.06 -17.78 1.06
CA GLN A 93 -12.92 -18.42 0.06
C GLN A 93 -12.98 -19.95 0.23
N ALA A 94 -11.86 -20.58 0.59
CA ALA A 94 -11.82 -22.02 0.81
C ALA A 94 -12.70 -22.45 2.00
N GLY A 95 -12.98 -21.58 2.95
CA GLY A 95 -13.92 -21.82 4.04
C GLY A 95 -15.38 -22.04 3.58
N GLN A 96 -15.71 -21.65 2.36
CA GLN A 96 -17.03 -21.91 1.74
C GLN A 96 -17.15 -23.32 1.15
N LEU A 97 -16.05 -24.08 1.09
CA LEU A 97 -16.00 -25.40 0.48
C LEU A 97 -15.93 -26.50 1.55
N PRO A 98 -16.48 -27.70 1.27
CA PRO A 98 -16.31 -28.84 2.14
C PRO A 98 -14.82 -29.17 2.34
N GLN A 99 -14.40 -29.36 3.59
CA GLN A 99 -13.05 -29.79 3.89
C GLN A 99 -12.94 -31.31 3.72
N ILE A 100 -12.13 -31.74 2.78
CA ILE A 100 -11.85 -33.17 2.55
C ILE A 100 -10.56 -33.54 3.27
N GLY A 101 -10.68 -34.44 4.23
CA GLY A 101 -9.52 -34.98 4.96
C GLY A 101 -9.22 -36.40 4.53
N VAL A 102 -7.94 -36.72 4.36
CA VAL A 102 -7.44 -38.10 4.21
C VAL A 102 -6.41 -38.34 5.30
N GLY A 103 -6.65 -39.36 6.10
CA GLY A 103 -5.75 -39.79 7.17
C GLY A 103 -5.29 -41.23 6.94
N ALA A 104 -3.99 -41.48 7.14
CA ALA A 104 -3.43 -42.81 7.21
C ALA A 104 -2.81 -43.01 8.59
N SER A 105 -3.11 -44.12 9.23
CA SER A 105 -2.51 -44.52 10.50
C SER A 105 -1.97 -45.92 10.44
N ALA A 106 -0.81 -46.12 11.07
CA ALA A 106 -0.20 -47.44 11.29
C ALA A 106 0.02 -47.60 12.80
N GLU A 107 -0.51 -48.65 13.37
CA GLU A 107 -0.33 -48.98 14.78
C GLU A 107 0.30 -50.35 14.90
N VAL A 108 1.40 -50.40 15.64
CA VAL A 108 2.12 -51.65 15.97
C VAL A 108 1.98 -51.87 17.47
N ARG A 109 1.33 -52.95 17.87
CA ARG A 109 1.23 -53.38 19.28
C ARG A 109 1.98 -54.65 19.48
N ASP A 110 2.85 -54.67 20.45
CA ASP A 110 3.53 -55.86 20.90
C ASP A 110 2.89 -56.29 22.26
N GLU A 111 2.08 -57.33 22.22
CA GLU A 111 1.47 -57.94 23.39
C GLU A 111 2.07 -59.34 23.63
N GLY A 112 3.16 -59.38 24.41
CA GLY A 112 3.71 -60.65 24.91
C GLY A 112 4.27 -61.61 23.86
N GLY A 113 4.93 -61.07 22.80
CA GLY A 113 5.65 -61.85 21.79
C GLY A 113 4.89 -62.13 20.49
N SER A 114 3.68 -61.63 20.37
CA SER A 114 2.92 -61.61 19.09
C SER A 114 2.65 -60.15 18.68
N GLY A 115 3.52 -59.61 17.81
CA GLY A 115 3.30 -58.27 17.26
C GLY A 115 2.03 -58.26 16.36
N ARG A 116 1.11 -57.34 16.63
CA ARG A 116 -0.05 -57.06 15.78
C ARG A 116 0.17 -55.71 15.10
N GLU A 117 0.18 -55.71 13.80
CA GLU A 117 0.20 -54.52 12.96
C GLU A 117 -1.19 -54.21 12.43
N SER A 118 -1.64 -52.97 12.54
CA SER A 118 -2.86 -52.50 11.95
C SER A 118 -2.61 -51.23 11.13
N TYR A 119 -3.13 -51.23 9.93
CA TYR A 119 -3.09 -50.09 9.02
C TYR A 119 -4.50 -49.60 8.74
N ALA A 120 -4.75 -48.35 8.90
CA ALA A 120 -6.05 -47.77 8.57
C ALA A 120 -5.85 -46.55 7.63
N LEU A 121 -6.66 -46.53 6.57
CA LEU A 121 -6.82 -45.41 5.67
C LEU A 121 -8.22 -44.87 5.84
N GLN A 122 -8.33 -43.60 6.18
CA GLN A 122 -9.64 -42.95 6.38
C GLN A 122 -9.74 -41.74 5.45
N GLY A 123 -10.84 -41.62 4.76
CA GLY A 123 -11.18 -40.46 3.97
C GLY A 123 -12.57 -39.94 4.35
N GLY A 124 -12.77 -38.66 4.46
CA GLY A 124 -14.06 -38.11 4.82
C GLY A 124 -14.15 -36.61 4.66
N ILE A 125 -15.36 -36.09 4.78
CA ILE A 125 -15.61 -34.65 4.86
C ILE A 125 -15.50 -34.28 6.34
N ALA A 126 -14.47 -33.46 6.67
CA ALA A 126 -14.12 -33.07 8.04
C ALA A 126 -14.78 -31.74 8.44
N GLY A 127 -16.01 -31.53 8.07
CA GLY A 127 -16.77 -30.33 8.42
C GLY A 127 -17.18 -29.54 7.19
N PHE A 128 -18.45 -29.26 7.13
CA PHE A 128 -19.04 -28.34 6.14
C PHE A 128 -20.13 -27.54 6.85
N GLU A 129 -20.02 -26.21 6.86
CA GLU A 129 -21.02 -25.31 7.40
C GLU A 129 -21.77 -24.66 6.23
N LEU A 130 -23.07 -24.89 6.18
CA LEU A 130 -23.95 -24.26 5.19
C LEU A 130 -24.09 -22.76 5.55
N ASP A 131 -23.74 -21.89 4.61
CA ASP A 131 -23.82 -20.44 4.78
C ASP A 131 -25.25 -19.93 4.55
N LEU A 132 -26.10 -20.13 5.54
CA LEU A 132 -27.51 -19.71 5.46
C LEU A 132 -27.72 -18.22 5.66
N PHE A 133 -26.76 -17.55 6.32
CA PHE A 133 -26.85 -16.13 6.70
C PHE A 133 -25.76 -15.25 6.08
N GLY A 134 -24.99 -15.76 5.13
CA GLY A 134 -23.97 -15.03 4.42
C GLY A 134 -22.70 -14.74 5.24
N LYS A 135 -22.42 -15.50 6.32
CA LYS A 135 -21.21 -15.35 7.15
C LYS A 135 -19.93 -15.46 6.33
N PHE A 136 -19.78 -16.53 5.55
CA PHE A 136 -18.59 -16.76 4.72
C PHE A 136 -18.56 -15.84 3.49
N ALA A 137 -19.74 -15.55 2.91
CA ALA A 137 -19.85 -14.61 1.81
C ALA A 137 -19.41 -13.21 2.24
N SER A 138 -19.89 -12.72 3.38
CA SER A 138 -19.50 -11.42 3.95
C SER A 138 -18.03 -11.37 4.37
N ALA A 139 -17.49 -12.46 4.93
CA ALA A 139 -16.06 -12.56 5.25
C ALA A 139 -15.19 -12.50 3.99
N THR A 140 -15.64 -13.16 2.90
CA THR A 140 -14.94 -13.11 1.60
C THR A 140 -14.95 -11.70 1.01
N GLU A 141 -16.06 -10.99 1.13
CA GLU A 141 -16.15 -9.61 0.66
C GLU A 141 -15.25 -8.69 1.48
N ALA A 142 -15.21 -8.83 2.81
CA ALA A 142 -14.29 -8.09 3.67
C ALA A 142 -12.82 -8.31 3.27
N GLU A 143 -12.42 -9.55 2.97
CA GLU A 143 -11.06 -9.85 2.51
C GLU A 143 -10.79 -9.32 1.09
N ARG A 144 -11.79 -9.22 0.25
CA ARG A 144 -11.66 -8.56 -1.06
C ARG A 144 -11.37 -7.07 -0.89
N GLU A 145 -12.08 -6.39 -0.01
CA GLU A 145 -11.86 -4.98 0.31
C GLU A 145 -10.46 -4.76 0.96
N ASN A 146 -10.01 -5.68 1.81
CA ASN A 146 -8.65 -5.67 2.35
C ASN A 146 -7.57 -5.79 1.24
N LEU A 147 -7.82 -6.63 0.23
CA LEU A 147 -6.93 -6.71 -0.93
C LEU A 147 -6.89 -5.38 -1.70
N LEU A 148 -8.05 -4.77 -1.98
CA LEU A 148 -8.13 -3.47 -2.66
C LEU A 148 -7.43 -2.36 -1.85
N ALA A 149 -7.60 -2.34 -0.53
CA ALA A 149 -6.89 -1.43 0.36
C ALA A 149 -5.36 -1.63 0.30
N THR A 150 -4.90 -2.88 0.23
CA THR A 150 -3.48 -3.21 0.09
C THR A 150 -2.91 -2.77 -1.28
N GLU A 151 -3.69 -2.91 -2.35
CA GLU A 151 -3.33 -2.44 -3.69
C GLU A 151 -3.23 -0.90 -3.74
N ALA A 152 -4.19 -0.19 -3.12
CA ALA A 152 -4.13 1.26 -2.97
C ALA A 152 -2.95 1.71 -2.11
N GLY A 153 -2.62 0.96 -1.05
CA GLY A 153 -1.42 1.18 -0.23
C GLY A 153 -0.11 1.07 -1.02
N ALA A 154 -0.03 0.14 -1.97
CA ALA A 154 1.13 -0.01 -2.85
C ALA A 154 1.30 1.20 -3.79
N GLU A 155 0.19 1.78 -4.25
CA GLU A 155 0.22 3.01 -5.04
C GLU A 155 0.70 4.21 -4.20
N THR A 156 0.30 4.29 -2.93
CA THR A 156 0.80 5.29 -1.99
C THR A 156 2.31 5.19 -1.82
N VAL A 157 2.87 3.97 -1.72
CA VAL A 157 4.34 3.76 -1.67
C VAL A 157 5.00 4.25 -2.95
N ARG A 158 4.40 4.04 -4.11
CA ARG A 158 4.92 4.51 -5.40
C ARG A 158 4.97 6.04 -5.46
N ILE A 159 3.89 6.70 -5.09
CA ILE A 159 3.78 8.16 -5.08
C ILE A 159 4.77 8.76 -4.08
N GLY A 160 4.83 8.22 -2.87
CA GLY A 160 5.75 8.66 -1.82
C GLY A 160 7.21 8.58 -2.28
N LEU A 161 7.62 7.48 -2.91
CA LEU A 161 8.98 7.31 -3.43
C LEU A 161 9.35 8.40 -4.46
N VAL A 162 8.42 8.73 -5.37
CA VAL A 162 8.63 9.78 -6.38
C VAL A 162 8.74 11.15 -5.70
N ALA A 163 7.87 11.43 -4.73
CA ALA A 163 7.87 12.70 -4.00
C ALA A 163 9.16 12.89 -3.18
N ASP A 164 9.60 11.85 -2.46
CA ASP A 164 10.83 11.89 -1.67
C ASP A 164 12.05 12.13 -2.53
N LEU A 165 12.13 11.45 -3.69
CA LEU A 165 13.24 11.62 -4.61
C LEU A 165 13.25 13.01 -5.25
N ALA A 166 12.09 13.54 -5.62
CA ALA A 166 11.97 14.90 -6.15
C ALA A 166 12.37 15.94 -5.10
N SER A 167 11.93 15.78 -3.86
CA SER A 167 12.30 16.65 -2.74
C SER A 167 13.80 16.63 -2.48
N ALA A 168 14.42 15.46 -2.46
CA ALA A 168 15.85 15.29 -2.30
C ALA A 168 16.64 15.95 -3.45
N TRP A 169 16.13 15.85 -4.68
CA TRP A 169 16.73 16.48 -5.86
C TRP A 169 16.73 18.01 -5.76
N ILE A 170 15.61 18.60 -5.32
CA ILE A 170 15.49 20.06 -5.12
C ILE A 170 16.44 20.51 -4.01
N THR A 171 16.48 19.78 -2.90
CA THR A 171 17.39 20.06 -1.78
C THR A 171 18.86 20.02 -2.24
N TYR A 172 19.22 18.97 -2.99
CA TYR A 172 20.58 18.87 -3.56
C TYR A 172 20.94 20.05 -4.47
N ALA A 173 20.01 20.51 -5.30
CA ALA A 173 20.24 21.66 -6.16
C ALA A 173 20.47 22.95 -5.34
N ALA A 174 19.65 23.18 -4.31
CA ALA A 174 19.78 24.32 -3.40
C ALA A 174 21.11 24.28 -2.63
N ASP A 175 21.49 23.13 -2.08
CA ASP A 175 22.75 22.96 -1.33
C ASP A 175 23.97 23.19 -2.21
N ARG A 176 23.93 22.77 -3.47
CA ARG A 176 25.00 23.03 -4.44
C ARG A 176 25.16 24.52 -4.71
N ASP A 177 24.07 25.25 -4.85
CA ASP A 177 24.09 26.68 -5.09
C ASP A 177 24.59 27.45 -3.83
N LEU A 178 24.13 27.00 -2.63
CA LEU A 178 24.65 27.52 -1.36
C LEU A 178 26.16 27.29 -1.20
N LEU A 179 26.65 26.13 -1.60
CA LEU A 179 28.11 25.86 -1.56
C LEU A 179 28.86 26.80 -2.48
N ALA A 180 28.38 27.07 -3.68
CA ALA A 180 29.01 28.01 -4.61
C ALA A 180 29.05 29.42 -4.03
N ILE A 181 27.95 29.90 -3.44
CA ILE A 181 27.89 31.21 -2.75
C ILE A 181 28.86 31.26 -1.57
N ALA A 182 28.92 30.22 -0.75
CA ALA A 182 29.84 30.16 0.38
C ALA A 182 31.32 30.20 -0.05
N GLN A 183 31.66 29.48 -1.12
CA GLN A 183 33.03 29.52 -1.69
C GLN A 183 33.39 30.90 -2.24
N GLU A 184 32.47 31.54 -2.95
CA GLU A 184 32.69 32.93 -3.43
C GLU A 184 32.84 33.92 -2.27
N THR A 185 32.00 33.82 -1.26
CA THR A 185 32.07 34.64 -0.06
C THR A 185 33.39 34.47 0.66
N ALA A 186 33.87 33.24 0.83
CA ALA A 186 35.18 32.97 1.45
C ALA A 186 36.32 33.55 0.61
N ALA A 187 36.28 33.42 -0.71
CA ALA A 187 37.28 34.01 -1.60
C ALA A 187 37.31 35.54 -1.52
N ASN A 188 36.14 36.19 -1.47
CA ASN A 188 36.03 37.64 -1.37
C ASN A 188 36.51 38.17 0.02
N ALA A 189 36.17 37.43 1.09
CA ALA A 189 36.68 37.73 2.43
C ALA A 189 38.23 37.64 2.48
N GLY A 190 38.80 36.62 1.83
CA GLY A 190 40.27 36.48 1.71
C GLY A 190 40.90 37.64 0.99
N LYS A 191 40.37 38.10 -0.13
CA LYS A 191 40.85 39.31 -0.85
C LYS A 191 40.73 40.57 -0.01
N SER A 192 39.63 40.72 0.73
CA SER A 192 39.44 41.86 1.63
C SER A 192 40.45 41.87 2.78
N LEU A 193 40.77 40.70 3.33
CA LEU A 193 41.83 40.55 4.34
C LEU A 193 43.20 40.93 3.79
N GLU A 194 43.55 40.42 2.62
CA GLU A 194 44.80 40.73 1.94
C GLU A 194 44.95 42.24 1.70
N LEU A 195 43.93 42.89 1.18
CA LEU A 195 43.90 44.34 0.96
C LEU A 195 44.07 45.12 2.26
N THR A 196 43.42 44.70 3.32
CA THR A 196 43.55 45.32 4.65
C THR A 196 44.95 45.16 5.21
N GLN A 197 45.58 44.01 5.05
CA GLN A 197 46.95 43.76 5.44
C GLN A 197 47.95 44.62 4.65
N LEU A 198 47.73 44.80 3.35
CA LEU A 198 48.52 45.66 2.50
C LEU A 198 48.41 47.15 2.95
N ARG A 199 47.20 47.62 3.23
CA ARG A 199 46.99 49.01 3.77
C ARG A 199 47.63 49.20 5.11
N ARG A 200 47.57 48.19 6.00
CA ARG A 200 48.31 48.28 7.30
C ARG A 200 49.81 48.34 7.10
N LYS A 201 50.39 47.51 6.24
CA LYS A 201 51.85 47.55 5.93
C LYS A 201 52.26 48.85 5.30
N GLY A 202 51.38 49.47 4.49
CA GLY A 202 51.63 50.78 3.87
C GLY A 202 51.42 52.03 4.79
N GLY A 203 51.01 51.82 6.05
CA GLY A 203 50.70 52.89 7.01
C GLY A 203 49.44 53.70 6.71
N ILE A 204 48.53 53.17 5.88
CA ILE A 204 47.32 53.87 5.45
C ILE A 204 46.09 53.46 6.36
N ALA A 205 46.24 52.42 7.14
CA ALA A 205 45.22 51.96 8.08
C ALA A 205 45.88 51.54 9.41
N PRO A 206 45.17 51.72 10.57
CA PRO A 206 45.67 51.31 11.87
C PRO A 206 45.76 49.75 12.00
#